data_378408a56b88579e05a9ee1f4c03d56e
#
_entry.id   378408a56b88579e05a9ee1f4c03d56e
#
_cell.length_a   1.000
_cell.length_b   1.000
_cell.length_c   1.000
_cell.angle_alpha   90.00
_cell.angle_beta   90.00
_cell.angle_gamma   90.00
#
_symmetry.space_group_name_H-M   'P 1'
#
loop_
_entity.id
_entity.type
_entity.pdbx_description
1 polymer ?
#
loop_
_entity_poly.entity_id
_entity_poly.type
_entity_poly.pdbx_seq_one_letter_code
_entity_poly.pdbx_strand_id
1 'polypeptide(L)'
;MMWKGKADIVTDNAVIDLKTTSDIHKFKYTAKQYNYDSQCYIYQELFGKPLVFYVIDKGTGVLGIFRPTEDFVKGGEIKVGKAIEVYNKYFSSKPTDDIVNYYIDEYLL
;
A
#
# COMPACT_ATOMS: atom_id res chain seq x y z
N MET A 1 6.10 -14.19 7.58
CA MET A 1 6.30 -13.24 6.47
C MET A 1 6.96 -11.98 7.01
N MET A 2 7.95 -11.49 6.31
CA MET A 2 8.69 -10.30 6.72
C MET A 2 8.31 -9.12 5.81
N TRP A 3 8.01 -7.97 6.42
CA TRP A 3 7.69 -6.76 5.70
C TRP A 3 8.92 -5.87 5.57
N LYS A 4 9.07 -5.25 4.40
CA LYS A 4 10.07 -4.22 4.18
C LYS A 4 9.38 -2.97 3.65
N GLY A 5 9.74 -1.81 4.20
CA GLY A 5 9.22 -0.54 3.75
C GLY A 5 10.32 0.48 3.60
N LYS A 6 10.22 1.31 2.57
CA LYS A 6 11.12 2.45 2.35
C LYS A 6 10.27 3.70 2.20
N ALA A 7 10.43 4.64 3.12
CA ALA A 7 9.74 5.91 3.07
C ALA A 7 10.63 6.95 2.39
N ASP A 8 10.02 7.91 1.69
CA ASP A 8 10.75 9.00 1.08
C ASP A 8 11.26 9.97 2.15
N ILE A 9 10.40 10.30 3.13
CA ILE A 9 10.76 11.20 4.23
C ILE A 9 10.09 10.69 5.50
N VAL A 10 10.85 10.60 6.59
CA VAL A 10 10.30 10.27 7.91
C VAL A 10 10.49 11.49 8.83
N THR A 11 9.37 11.98 9.36
CA THR A 11 9.37 13.07 10.34
C THR A 11 8.99 12.53 11.72
N ASP A 12 9.01 13.40 12.75
CA ASP A 12 8.60 12.99 14.10
C ASP A 12 7.11 12.57 14.16
N ASN A 13 6.29 13.16 13.28
CA ASN A 13 4.83 13.02 13.34
C ASN A 13 4.24 12.17 12.21
N ALA A 14 4.98 11.93 11.13
CA ALA A 14 4.44 11.26 9.96
C ALA A 14 5.54 10.67 9.09
N VAL A 15 5.14 9.70 8.28
CA VAL A 15 5.93 9.20 7.15
C VAL A 15 5.34 9.84 5.91
N ILE A 16 6.18 10.47 5.09
CA ILE A 16 5.74 11.15 3.86
C ILE A 16 6.18 10.33 2.67
N ASP A 17 5.22 10.05 1.79
CA ASP A 17 5.45 9.34 0.53
C ASP A 17 5.12 10.26 -0.63
N LEU A 18 6.05 10.41 -1.56
CA LEU A 18 5.87 11.25 -2.75
C LEU A 18 5.27 10.44 -3.88
N LYS A 19 4.18 10.93 -4.45
CA LYS A 19 3.49 10.31 -5.57
C LYS A 19 3.28 11.33 -6.68
N THR A 20 3.10 10.83 -7.90
CA THR A 20 2.67 11.66 -9.03
C THR A 20 1.34 11.13 -9.54
N THR A 21 0.54 12.00 -10.13
CA THR A 21 -0.75 11.62 -10.73
C THR A 21 -0.99 12.41 -12.01
N SER A 22 -1.78 11.87 -12.91
CA SER A 22 -2.24 12.59 -14.10
C SER A 22 -3.44 13.49 -13.81
N ASP A 23 -4.16 13.26 -12.72
CA ASP A 23 -5.31 14.06 -12.30
C ASP A 23 -5.43 14.02 -10.77
N ILE A 24 -5.03 15.12 -10.13
CA ILE A 24 -5.00 15.20 -8.67
C ILE A 24 -6.41 15.15 -8.07
N HIS A 25 -7.42 15.61 -8.79
CA HIS A 25 -8.81 15.57 -8.30
C HIS A 25 -9.39 14.15 -8.24
N LYS A 26 -8.82 13.23 -9.00
CA LYS A 26 -9.23 11.82 -9.00
C LYS A 26 -8.41 10.97 -8.01
N PHE A 27 -7.33 11.50 -7.48
CA PHE A 27 -6.40 10.72 -6.65
C PHE A 27 -7.10 10.05 -5.47
N LYS A 28 -7.97 10.76 -4.76
CA LYS A 28 -8.68 10.22 -3.59
C LYS A 28 -9.58 9.02 -3.94
N TYR A 29 -10.02 8.91 -5.20
CA TYR A 29 -10.86 7.80 -5.65
C TYR A 29 -10.02 6.64 -6.19
N THR A 30 -8.82 6.89 -6.70
CA THR A 30 -7.97 5.88 -7.32
C THR A 30 -6.96 5.28 -6.35
N ALA A 31 -6.74 5.90 -5.20
CA ALA A 31 -5.73 5.47 -4.24
C ALA A 31 -5.93 4.01 -3.79
N LYS A 32 -7.18 3.58 -3.57
CA LYS A 32 -7.47 2.19 -3.21
C LYS A 32 -7.18 1.21 -4.33
N GLN A 33 -7.39 1.62 -5.58
CA GLN A 33 -7.10 0.78 -6.74
C GLN A 33 -5.62 0.48 -6.89
N TYR A 34 -4.76 1.40 -6.47
CA TYR A 34 -3.31 1.21 -6.47
C TYR A 34 -2.80 0.59 -5.16
N ASN A 35 -3.70 0.15 -4.28
CA ASN A 35 -3.37 -0.45 -2.99
C ASN A 35 -2.58 0.47 -2.06
N TYR A 36 -2.80 1.78 -2.16
CA TYR A 36 -2.17 2.74 -1.25
C TYR A 36 -2.71 2.61 0.18
N ASP A 37 -3.92 2.09 0.36
CA ASP A 37 -4.46 1.74 1.67
C ASP A 37 -3.65 0.64 2.35
N SER A 38 -3.24 -0.39 1.61
CA SER A 38 -2.34 -1.42 2.12
C SER A 38 -0.98 -0.83 2.50
N GLN A 39 -0.45 0.08 1.68
CA GLN A 39 0.79 0.79 1.96
C GLN A 39 0.69 1.61 3.25
N CYS A 40 -0.41 2.31 3.47
CA CYS A 40 -0.64 3.07 4.70
C CYS A 40 -0.61 2.17 5.93
N TYR A 41 -1.28 1.03 5.87
CA TYR A 41 -1.31 0.08 6.98
C TYR A 41 0.09 -0.45 7.28
N ILE A 42 0.79 -0.94 6.26
CA ILE A 42 2.13 -1.52 6.43
C ILE A 42 3.12 -0.51 6.99
N TYR A 43 3.12 0.71 6.45
CA TYR A 43 4.06 1.75 6.89
C TYR A 43 3.75 2.22 8.31
N GLN A 44 2.46 2.32 8.66
CA GLN A 44 2.07 2.65 10.03
C GLN A 44 2.55 1.61 11.03
N GLU A 45 2.45 0.32 10.67
CA GLU A 45 2.96 -0.76 11.51
C GLU A 45 4.49 -0.73 11.63
N LEU A 46 5.19 -0.43 10.52
CA LEU A 46 6.66 -0.41 10.52
C LEU A 46 7.24 0.80 11.26
N PHE A 47 6.65 1.98 11.10
CA PHE A 47 7.21 3.22 11.60
C PHE A 47 6.49 3.77 12.82
N GLY A 48 5.33 3.23 13.19
CA GLY A 48 4.52 3.72 14.29
C GLY A 48 3.93 5.11 14.07
N LYS A 49 3.82 5.54 12.81
CA LYS A 49 3.37 6.88 12.42
C LYS A 49 2.46 6.78 11.21
N PRO A 50 1.50 7.73 11.05
CA PRO A 50 0.66 7.72 9.85
C PRO A 50 1.47 8.03 8.59
N LEU A 51 1.09 7.38 7.48
CA LEU A 51 1.61 7.67 6.15
C LEU A 51 0.78 8.78 5.53
N VAL A 52 1.44 9.82 5.04
CA VAL A 52 0.81 10.95 4.36
C VAL A 52 1.34 11.02 2.94
N PHE A 53 0.45 11.17 1.97
CA PHE A 53 0.84 11.28 0.56
C PHE A 53 0.99 12.73 0.14
N TYR A 54 2.14 13.07 -0.40
CA TYR A 54 2.37 14.32 -1.10
C TYR A 54 2.32 14.00 -2.59
N VAL A 55 1.31 14.54 -3.27
CA VAL A 55 0.98 14.16 -4.63
C VAL A 55 1.13 15.35 -5.56
N ILE A 56 1.87 15.17 -6.64
CA ILE A 56 2.08 16.21 -7.65
C ILE A 56 1.32 15.82 -8.91
N ASP A 57 0.47 16.74 -9.39
CA ASP A 57 -0.19 16.62 -10.67
C ASP A 57 0.81 16.91 -11.79
N LYS A 58 1.05 15.94 -12.65
CA LYS A 58 2.04 16.05 -13.72
C LYS A 58 1.66 17.07 -14.79
N GLY A 59 0.37 17.33 -14.96
CA GLY A 59 -0.12 18.27 -15.97
C GLY A 59 -0.12 19.71 -15.51
N THR A 60 -0.49 19.97 -14.25
CA THR A 60 -0.68 21.32 -13.71
C THR A 60 0.41 21.77 -12.75
N GLY A 61 1.19 20.83 -12.20
CA GLY A 61 2.18 21.11 -11.17
C GLY A 61 1.58 21.35 -9.78
N VAL A 62 0.28 21.14 -9.60
CA VAL A 62 -0.39 21.33 -8.31
C VAL A 62 0.06 20.26 -7.34
N LEU A 63 0.41 20.70 -6.12
CA LEU A 63 0.75 19.80 -5.02
C LEU A 63 -0.48 19.62 -4.12
N GLY A 64 -0.83 18.36 -3.86
CA GLY A 64 -1.86 17.99 -2.91
C GLY A 64 -1.27 17.21 -1.75
N ILE A 65 -1.86 17.39 -0.57
CA ILE A 65 -1.51 16.60 0.62
C ILE A 65 -2.73 15.76 0.97
N PHE A 66 -2.55 14.44 0.96
CA PHE A 66 -3.64 13.49 1.21
C PHE A 66 -3.33 12.69 2.47
N ARG A 67 -4.21 12.81 3.45
CA ARG A 67 -4.07 12.15 4.75
C ARG A 67 -5.04 10.97 4.82
N PRO A 68 -4.58 9.76 5.19
CA PRO A 68 -5.47 8.63 5.29
C PRO A 68 -6.43 8.80 6.48
N THR A 69 -7.66 8.38 6.28
CA THR A 69 -8.62 8.22 7.38
C THR A 69 -8.40 6.88 8.06
N GLU A 70 -8.99 6.69 9.24
CA GLU A 70 -8.95 5.40 9.93
C GLU A 70 -9.58 4.30 9.07
N ASP A 71 -10.69 4.60 8.38
CA ASP A 71 -11.35 3.65 7.48
C ASP A 71 -10.47 3.25 6.31
N PHE A 72 -9.71 4.18 5.77
CA PHE A 72 -8.77 3.90 4.68
C PHE A 72 -7.68 2.93 5.15
N VAL A 73 -7.08 3.18 6.29
CA VAL A 73 -6.04 2.32 6.88
C VAL A 73 -6.61 0.95 7.24
N LYS A 74 -7.84 0.91 7.75
CA LYS A 74 -8.50 -0.36 8.08
C LYS A 74 -8.78 -1.20 6.83
N GLY A 75 -9.14 -0.55 5.73
CA GLY A 75 -9.26 -1.23 4.44
C GLY A 75 -7.95 -1.88 4.01
N GLY A 76 -6.83 -1.19 4.23
CA GLY A 76 -5.49 -1.72 4.00
C GLY A 76 -5.16 -2.90 4.89
N GLU A 77 -5.51 -2.83 6.16
CA GLU A 77 -5.35 -3.93 7.12
C GLU A 77 -6.06 -5.20 6.64
N ILE A 78 -7.30 -5.06 6.17
CA ILE A 78 -8.08 -6.17 5.65
C ILE A 78 -7.40 -6.79 4.42
N LYS A 79 -6.93 -5.99 3.49
CA LYS A 79 -6.21 -6.46 2.29
C LYS A 79 -4.93 -7.21 2.65
N VAL A 80 -4.16 -6.68 3.60
CA VAL A 80 -2.92 -7.31 4.06
C VAL A 80 -3.24 -8.63 4.77
N GLY A 81 -4.29 -8.67 5.59
CA GLY A 81 -4.74 -9.90 6.24
C GLY A 81 -5.09 -11.00 5.23
N LYS A 82 -5.79 -10.64 4.16
CA LYS A 82 -6.11 -11.59 3.07
C LYS A 82 -4.85 -12.07 2.36
N ALA A 83 -3.89 -11.20 2.12
CA ALA A 83 -2.62 -11.59 1.50
C ALA A 83 -1.85 -12.56 2.38
N ILE A 84 -1.84 -12.35 3.70
CA ILE A 84 -1.21 -13.26 4.65
C ILE A 84 -1.91 -14.62 4.67
N GLU A 85 -3.24 -14.64 4.65
CA GLU A 85 -4.01 -15.88 4.57
C GLU A 85 -3.65 -16.69 3.33
N VAL A 86 -3.57 -16.03 2.17
CA VAL A 86 -3.18 -16.69 0.92
C VAL A 86 -1.75 -17.23 1.02
N TYR A 87 -0.82 -16.44 1.56
CA TYR A 87 0.55 -16.88 1.77
C TYR A 87 0.60 -18.14 2.65
N ASN A 88 -0.08 -18.12 3.79
CA ASN A 88 -0.07 -19.24 4.72
C ASN A 88 -0.73 -20.48 4.12
N LYS A 89 -1.74 -20.31 3.27
CA LYS A 89 -2.45 -21.39 2.61
C LYS A 89 -1.58 -22.15 1.60
N TYR A 90 -0.75 -21.43 0.83
CA TYR A 90 -0.01 -22.02 -0.28
C TYR A 90 1.50 -22.14 -0.04
N PHE A 91 2.08 -21.35 0.85
CA PHE A 91 3.52 -21.26 1.07
C PHE A 91 3.96 -21.65 2.47
N SER A 92 3.04 -21.96 3.38
CA SER A 92 3.39 -22.43 4.72
C SER A 92 3.86 -23.90 4.68
N SER A 93 4.38 -24.39 5.82
CA SER A 93 4.85 -25.77 5.93
C SER A 93 3.75 -26.81 5.73
N LYS A 94 2.48 -26.41 5.84
CA LYS A 94 1.30 -27.29 5.62
C LYS A 94 0.30 -26.58 4.71
N PRO A 95 0.59 -26.44 3.40
CA PRO A 95 -0.34 -25.82 2.48
C PRO A 95 -1.61 -26.68 2.33
N THR A 96 -2.76 -26.02 2.22
CA THR A 96 -4.06 -26.69 2.12
C THR A 96 -4.51 -26.94 0.68
N ASP A 97 -3.92 -26.22 -0.29
CA ASP A 97 -4.29 -26.32 -1.70
C ASP A 97 -3.07 -26.44 -2.60
N ASP A 98 -3.28 -26.87 -3.84
CA ASP A 98 -2.24 -26.96 -4.84
C ASP A 98 -1.87 -25.56 -5.32
N ILE A 99 -0.66 -25.15 -4.98
CA ILE A 99 -0.12 -23.83 -5.33
C ILE A 99 -0.01 -23.62 -6.85
N VAL A 100 0.24 -24.68 -7.62
CA VAL A 100 0.45 -24.59 -9.07
C VAL A 100 -0.75 -23.98 -9.79
N ASN A 101 -1.96 -24.16 -9.26
CA ASN A 101 -3.19 -23.67 -9.85
C ASN A 101 -3.52 -22.22 -9.49
N TYR A 102 -2.73 -21.58 -8.60
CA TYR A 102 -3.15 -20.34 -7.96
C TYR A 102 -2.12 -19.21 -8.05
N TYR A 103 -0.98 -19.43 -8.70
CA TYR A 103 -0.02 -18.33 -8.86
C TYR A 103 0.48 -18.23 -10.30
N ILE A 104 0.90 -17.03 -10.64
CA ILE A 104 1.48 -16.72 -11.94
C ILE A 104 2.94 -16.39 -11.70
N ASP A 105 3.81 -17.00 -12.48
CA ASP A 105 5.25 -16.73 -12.45
C ASP A 105 5.65 -16.23 -13.83
N GLU A 106 5.84 -14.93 -13.94
CA GLU A 106 6.14 -14.28 -15.21
C GLU A 106 7.27 -13.27 -15.05
N TYR A 107 8.03 -13.04 -16.13
CA TYR A 107 9.03 -11.99 -16.14
C TYR A 107 8.37 -10.64 -16.44
N LEU A 108 8.83 -9.59 -15.75
CA LEU A 108 8.43 -8.22 -16.07
C LEU A 108 9.16 -7.76 -17.32
N LEU A 109 8.42 -7.11 -18.21
CA LEU A 109 8.95 -6.58 -19.47
C LEU A 109 9.39 -5.13 -19.36
#